data_7b7e8bea0a28ac21be203fa103c7ebd8
#
_entry.id   7b7e8bea0a28ac21be203fa103c7ebd8
#
_cell.length_a   1.000
_cell.length_b   1.000
_cell.length_c   1.000
_cell.angle_alpha   90.00
_cell.angle_beta   90.00
_cell.angle_gamma   90.00
#
_symmetry.space_group_name_H-M   'P 1'
#
loop_
_entity.id
_entity.type
_entity.pdbx_description
1 polymer ?
#
loop_
_entity_poly.entity_id
_entity_poly.type
_entity_poly.pdbx_seq_one_letter_code
_entity_poly.pdbx_strand_id
1 'polypeptide(L)'
;MHPRKSTKILNKKHKGGQRRTRKNGMKSLHPNYSNTTKSHLVRVFLEILNMVKLYHWKTHSYAQHKATDELYASMNEHVDKFIEVLLGKDTKRIKMMEKKIDLIDPTNLSDFKSRIYEYREFLTDMNLYFNEKADMDILAIRDDLLMDINQFLYLMTFNK
;
A
#
# COMPACT_ATOMS: atom_id res chain seq x y z
N MET A 1 9.64 23.50 72.48
CA MET A 1 10.70 23.02 71.56
C MET A 1 10.23 21.77 70.90
N HIS A 2 9.85 21.87 69.66
CA HIS A 2 9.44 20.73 68.80
C HIS A 2 10.52 20.45 67.75
N PRO A 3 10.99 19.21 67.61
CA PRO A 3 11.97 18.89 66.56
C PRO A 3 11.29 18.75 65.21
N ARG A 4 11.87 19.44 64.24
CA ARG A 4 11.47 19.37 62.80
C ARG A 4 11.80 18.00 62.22
N LYS A 5 10.78 17.32 61.68
CA LYS A 5 10.94 16.08 60.89
C LYS A 5 11.52 16.43 59.52
N SER A 6 12.69 15.90 59.21
CA SER A 6 13.36 15.99 57.93
C SER A 6 12.67 15.09 56.93
N THR A 7 12.10 15.66 55.86
CA THR A 7 11.46 14.92 54.76
C THR A 7 12.53 14.47 53.81
N LYS A 8 12.82 13.18 53.74
CA LYS A 8 13.68 12.56 52.73
C LYS A 8 12.99 12.62 51.35
N ILE A 9 13.55 13.43 50.45
CA ILE A 9 13.17 13.46 49.06
C ILE A 9 13.70 12.17 48.41
N LEU A 10 12.78 11.26 48.08
CA LEU A 10 13.08 10.08 47.29
C LEU A 10 13.26 10.48 45.84
N ASN A 11 14.51 10.54 45.38
CA ASN A 11 14.86 10.64 43.95
C ASN A 11 14.39 9.39 43.22
N LYS A 12 13.21 9.46 42.59
CA LYS A 12 12.77 8.48 41.61
C LYS A 12 13.61 8.64 40.35
N LYS A 13 14.64 7.80 40.21
CA LYS A 13 15.32 7.63 38.93
C LYS A 13 14.29 7.20 37.88
N HIS A 14 13.99 8.11 36.96
CA HIS A 14 13.29 7.77 35.71
C HIS A 14 14.19 6.82 34.92
N LYS A 15 13.87 5.54 34.93
CA LYS A 15 14.39 4.59 33.97
C LYS A 15 13.83 4.99 32.61
N GLY A 16 14.65 5.66 31.79
CA GLY A 16 14.37 5.91 30.41
C GLY A 16 14.05 4.58 29.73
N GLY A 17 12.78 4.37 29.41
CA GLY A 17 12.34 3.25 28.61
C GLY A 17 13.00 3.39 27.25
N GLN A 18 14.06 2.61 26.98
CA GLN A 18 14.54 2.39 25.65
C GLN A 18 13.32 1.91 24.83
N ARG A 19 12.82 2.79 23.98
CA ARG A 19 11.97 2.38 22.86
C ARG A 19 12.75 1.32 22.09
N ARG A 20 12.50 0.07 22.39
CA ARG A 20 12.82 -1.03 21.49
C ARG A 20 12.03 -0.76 20.23
N THR A 21 12.63 -0.04 19.30
CA THR A 21 12.25 -0.15 17.89
C THR A 21 12.28 -1.64 17.61
N ARG A 22 11.10 -2.25 17.53
CA ARG A 22 10.96 -3.58 16.97
C ARG A 22 11.51 -3.47 15.54
N LYS A 23 12.80 -3.71 15.37
CA LYS A 23 13.30 -4.33 14.17
C LYS A 23 12.63 -5.71 14.16
N ASN A 24 11.37 -5.75 13.71
CA ASN A 24 10.85 -6.98 13.17
C ASN A 24 11.81 -7.25 12.01
N GLY A 25 12.80 -8.08 12.28
CA GLY A 25 13.60 -8.66 11.23
C GLY A 25 12.60 -9.34 10.32
N MET A 26 12.22 -8.64 9.24
CA MET A 26 11.44 -9.24 8.19
C MET A 26 12.26 -10.42 7.72
N LYS A 27 11.83 -11.60 8.11
CA LYS A 27 12.36 -12.84 7.56
C LYS A 27 12.25 -12.65 6.06
N SER A 28 13.37 -12.67 5.37
CA SER A 28 13.42 -12.74 3.92
C SER A 28 12.24 -13.57 3.44
N LEU A 29 11.36 -12.99 2.61
CA LEU A 29 10.17 -13.67 2.09
C LEU A 29 10.52 -14.81 1.12
N HIS A 30 11.76 -15.20 1.06
CA HIS A 30 12.26 -16.33 0.30
C HIS A 30 12.07 -17.65 1.03
N PRO A 31 11.59 -18.61 0.32
CA PRO A 31 10.75 -18.70 -0.89
C PRO A 31 9.26 -18.87 -0.60
N ASN A 32 8.81 -18.60 0.61
CA ASN A 32 7.43 -18.83 1.04
C ASN A 32 6.78 -17.51 1.46
N TYR A 33 6.23 -16.78 0.50
CA TYR A 33 5.40 -15.63 0.80
C TYR A 33 4.23 -16.04 1.69
N SER A 34 4.08 -15.40 2.85
CA SER A 34 3.00 -15.74 3.76
C SER A 34 1.64 -15.52 3.09
N ASN A 35 0.67 -16.37 3.41
CA ASN A 35 -0.68 -16.18 2.89
C ASN A 35 -1.30 -14.84 3.36
N THR A 36 -0.91 -14.34 4.53
CA THR A 36 -1.32 -13.01 5.03
C THR A 36 -0.84 -11.90 4.12
N THR A 37 0.42 -11.93 3.68
CA THR A 37 0.98 -10.94 2.75
C THR A 37 0.26 -11.00 1.40
N LYS A 38 0.08 -12.18 0.82
CA LYS A 38 -0.64 -12.36 -0.45
C LYS A 38 -2.08 -11.85 -0.37
N SER A 39 -2.79 -12.21 0.71
CA SER A 39 -4.16 -11.76 0.94
C SER A 39 -4.25 -10.24 1.05
N HIS A 40 -3.30 -9.61 1.73
CA HIS A 40 -3.23 -8.15 1.85
C HIS A 40 -2.98 -7.48 0.49
N LEU A 41 -1.99 -7.96 -0.28
CA LEU A 41 -1.69 -7.42 -1.61
C LEU A 41 -2.90 -7.50 -2.54
N VAL A 42 -3.54 -8.68 -2.61
CA VAL A 42 -4.75 -8.87 -3.43
C VAL A 42 -5.87 -7.93 -3.00
N ARG A 43 -6.10 -7.78 -1.70
CA ARG A 43 -7.12 -6.86 -1.19
C ARG A 43 -6.86 -5.43 -1.66
N VAL A 44 -5.65 -4.92 -1.46
CA VAL A 44 -5.29 -3.55 -1.84
C VAL A 44 -5.40 -3.35 -3.36
N PHE A 45 -4.97 -4.31 -4.17
CA PHE A 45 -5.11 -4.23 -5.62
C PHE A 45 -6.57 -4.23 -6.08
N LEU A 46 -7.44 -5.03 -5.46
CA LEU A 46 -8.86 -5.00 -5.78
C LEU A 46 -9.53 -3.70 -5.31
N GLU A 47 -9.11 -3.13 -4.18
CA GLU A 47 -9.60 -1.83 -3.70
C GLU A 47 -9.28 -0.71 -4.69
N ILE A 48 -8.04 -0.61 -5.17
CA ILE A 48 -7.68 0.44 -6.13
C ILE A 48 -8.41 0.28 -7.47
N LEU A 49 -8.50 -0.94 -8.00
CA LEU A 49 -9.22 -1.18 -9.26
C LEU A 49 -10.70 -0.79 -9.15
N ASN A 50 -11.35 -1.18 -8.06
CA ASN A 50 -12.75 -0.81 -7.81
C ASN A 50 -12.91 0.71 -7.65
N MET A 51 -12.01 1.37 -6.91
CA MET A 51 -12.02 2.82 -6.72
C MET A 51 -11.88 3.57 -8.05
N VAL A 52 -10.92 3.17 -8.90
CA VAL A 52 -10.71 3.77 -10.23
C VAL A 52 -11.96 3.60 -11.09
N LYS A 53 -12.55 2.40 -11.07
CA LYS A 53 -13.77 2.13 -11.86
C LYS A 53 -14.99 2.91 -11.38
N LEU A 54 -15.15 3.06 -10.07
CA LEU A 54 -16.22 3.91 -9.51
C LEU A 54 -16.05 5.37 -9.93
N TYR A 55 -14.85 5.91 -9.82
CA TYR A 55 -14.59 7.28 -10.21
C TYR A 55 -14.80 7.49 -11.72
N HIS A 56 -14.37 6.54 -12.55
CA HIS A 56 -14.62 6.53 -13.99
C HIS A 56 -16.11 6.71 -14.34
N TRP A 57 -17.01 6.06 -13.60
CA TRP A 57 -18.45 6.18 -13.83
C TRP A 57 -19.05 7.46 -13.27
N LYS A 58 -18.42 8.09 -12.28
CA LYS A 58 -18.94 9.27 -11.56
C LYS A 58 -18.50 10.60 -12.16
N THR A 59 -17.37 10.63 -12.85
CA THR A 59 -16.83 11.88 -13.39
C THR A 59 -17.73 12.46 -14.50
N HIS A 60 -17.93 13.77 -14.48
CA HIS A 60 -18.61 14.51 -15.54
C HIS A 60 -17.65 15.04 -16.62
N SER A 61 -16.33 14.87 -16.43
CA SER A 61 -15.32 15.28 -17.37
C SER A 61 -14.97 14.15 -18.35
N TYR A 62 -15.14 14.39 -19.63
CA TYR A 62 -14.75 13.42 -20.67
C TYR A 62 -13.27 13.08 -20.61
N ALA A 63 -12.40 14.09 -20.36
CA ALA A 63 -10.96 13.86 -20.22
C ALA A 63 -10.63 12.93 -19.03
N GLN A 64 -11.26 13.16 -17.88
CA GLN A 64 -11.09 12.28 -16.71
C GLN A 64 -11.65 10.88 -16.96
N HIS A 65 -12.79 10.78 -17.64
CA HIS A 65 -13.40 9.51 -18.02
C HIS A 65 -12.46 8.68 -18.89
N LYS A 66 -11.84 9.29 -19.91
CA LYS A 66 -10.88 8.60 -20.76
C LYS A 66 -9.60 8.23 -20.02
N ALA A 67 -9.03 9.15 -19.24
CA ALA A 67 -7.80 8.87 -18.49
C ALA A 67 -7.98 7.79 -17.43
N THR A 68 -9.14 7.73 -16.76
CA THR A 68 -9.43 6.66 -15.79
C THR A 68 -9.75 5.32 -16.47
N ASP A 69 -10.27 5.32 -17.69
CA ASP A 69 -10.46 4.09 -18.46
C ASP A 69 -9.11 3.45 -18.86
N GLU A 70 -8.18 4.28 -19.32
CA GLU A 70 -6.81 3.86 -19.65
C GLU A 70 -6.08 3.38 -18.40
N LEU A 71 -6.15 4.13 -17.29
CA LEU A 71 -5.55 3.73 -16.00
C LEU A 71 -6.10 2.37 -15.52
N TYR A 72 -7.43 2.19 -15.58
CA TYR A 72 -8.04 0.93 -15.16
C TYR A 72 -7.56 -0.25 -16.01
N ALA A 73 -7.50 -0.08 -17.32
CA ALA A 73 -7.10 -1.14 -18.23
C ALA A 73 -5.64 -1.59 -17.99
N SER A 74 -4.69 -0.64 -17.93
CA SER A 74 -3.28 -0.94 -17.71
C SER A 74 -3.03 -1.51 -16.31
N MET A 75 -3.61 -0.92 -15.27
CA MET A 75 -3.46 -1.44 -13.91
C MET A 75 -4.06 -2.84 -13.76
N ASN A 76 -5.20 -3.13 -14.38
CA ASN A 76 -5.81 -4.45 -14.30
C ASN A 76 -4.89 -5.53 -14.91
N GLU A 77 -4.26 -5.23 -16.04
CA GLU A 77 -3.29 -6.13 -16.68
C GLU A 77 -2.05 -6.34 -15.81
N HIS A 78 -1.47 -5.26 -15.28
CA HIS A 78 -0.27 -5.35 -14.44
C HIS A 78 -0.54 -6.00 -13.09
N VAL A 79 -1.71 -5.79 -12.48
CA VAL A 79 -2.12 -6.46 -11.24
C VAL A 79 -2.27 -7.97 -11.47
N ASP A 80 -2.92 -8.38 -12.55
CA ASP A 80 -3.08 -9.80 -12.89
C ASP A 80 -1.71 -10.46 -13.03
N LYS A 81 -0.84 -9.88 -13.84
CA LYS A 81 0.53 -10.33 -14.05
C LYS A 81 1.33 -10.38 -12.75
N PHE A 82 1.21 -9.36 -11.88
CA PHE A 82 1.89 -9.32 -10.59
C PHE A 82 1.49 -10.51 -9.71
N ILE A 83 0.20 -10.77 -9.62
CA ILE A 83 -0.34 -11.87 -8.80
C ILE A 83 0.04 -13.23 -9.39
N GLU A 84 -0.01 -13.42 -10.70
CA GLU A 84 0.39 -14.67 -11.34
C GLU A 84 1.89 -14.96 -11.12
N VAL A 85 2.76 -13.98 -11.28
CA VAL A 85 4.20 -14.13 -11.02
C VAL A 85 4.46 -14.43 -9.54
N LEU A 86 3.76 -13.73 -8.63
CA LEU A 86 3.85 -14.01 -7.19
C LEU A 86 3.45 -15.44 -6.85
N LEU A 87 2.38 -15.96 -7.45
CA LEU A 87 1.93 -17.34 -7.24
C LEU A 87 2.85 -18.36 -7.90
N GLY A 88 3.46 -18.01 -9.02
CA GLY A 88 4.46 -18.85 -9.68
C GLY A 88 5.69 -19.13 -8.82
N LYS A 89 6.09 -18.14 -7.99
CA LYS A 89 7.23 -18.28 -7.06
C LYS A 89 6.97 -19.21 -5.87
N ASP A 90 5.73 -19.35 -5.44
CA ASP A 90 5.39 -20.07 -4.21
C ASP A 90 4.55 -21.35 -4.48
N THR A 91 4.06 -21.57 -5.68
CA THR A 91 3.20 -22.71 -6.07
C THR A 91 1.91 -22.88 -5.26
N LYS A 92 1.70 -22.08 -4.19
CA LYS A 92 0.52 -22.14 -3.33
C LYS A 92 -0.51 -21.11 -3.79
N ARG A 93 -1.77 -21.52 -3.89
CA ARG A 93 -2.88 -20.64 -4.20
C ARG A 93 -3.17 -19.69 -3.03
N ILE A 94 -3.73 -18.52 -3.35
CA ILE A 94 -4.15 -17.54 -2.35
C ILE A 94 -5.35 -18.08 -1.57
N LYS A 95 -5.26 -17.93 -0.27
CA LYS A 95 -6.40 -18.06 0.63
C LYS A 95 -6.67 -16.69 1.23
N MET A 96 -7.75 -16.05 0.84
CA MET A 96 -8.12 -14.75 1.38
C MET A 96 -8.39 -14.84 2.88
N MET A 97 -7.66 -14.03 3.64
CA MET A 97 -7.83 -13.90 5.09
C MET A 97 -9.02 -12.99 5.41
N GLU A 98 -9.15 -11.91 4.65
CA GLU A 98 -10.30 -11.01 4.70
C GLU A 98 -11.23 -11.31 3.51
N LYS A 99 -12.52 -11.46 3.80
CA LYS A 99 -13.55 -11.79 2.79
C LYS A 99 -14.41 -10.57 2.44
N LYS A 100 -14.04 -9.39 2.95
CA LYS A 100 -14.68 -8.11 2.66
C LYS A 100 -13.67 -7.18 2.06
N ILE A 101 -14.08 -6.43 1.08
CA ILE A 101 -13.31 -5.33 0.48
C ILE A 101 -14.10 -4.07 0.78
N ASP A 102 -13.44 -3.07 1.35
CA ASP A 102 -14.03 -1.76 1.56
C ASP A 102 -14.08 -1.03 0.21
N LEU A 103 -15.28 -0.62 -0.16
CA LEU A 103 -15.47 0.13 -1.39
C LEU A 103 -15.12 1.60 -1.14
N ILE A 104 -13.97 2.03 -1.63
CA ILE A 104 -13.54 3.42 -1.55
C ILE A 104 -14.25 4.20 -2.64
N ASP A 105 -15.07 5.17 -2.23
CA ASP A 105 -15.89 6.00 -3.11
C ASP A 105 -15.47 7.48 -3.04
N PRO A 106 -14.50 7.92 -3.87
CA PRO A 106 -14.01 9.30 -3.85
C PRO A 106 -15.13 10.30 -4.17
N THR A 107 -15.19 11.38 -3.40
CA THR A 107 -16.24 12.39 -3.52
C THR A 107 -15.99 13.38 -4.66
N ASN A 108 -14.75 13.66 -4.99
CA ASN A 108 -14.32 14.60 -6.03
C ASN A 108 -12.91 14.27 -6.54
N LEU A 109 -12.41 15.04 -7.53
CA LEU A 109 -11.10 14.82 -8.12
C LEU A 109 -9.94 14.95 -7.12
N SER A 110 -10.03 15.87 -6.16
CA SER A 110 -8.96 16.06 -5.16
C SER A 110 -8.86 14.86 -4.23
N ASP A 111 -9.98 14.35 -3.76
CA ASP A 111 -10.06 13.15 -2.94
C ASP A 111 -9.57 11.92 -3.72
N PHE A 112 -10.02 11.76 -4.97
CA PHE A 112 -9.55 10.69 -5.84
C PHE A 112 -8.02 10.72 -6.04
N LYS A 113 -7.44 11.90 -6.35
CA LYS A 113 -5.99 12.05 -6.49
C LYS A 113 -5.25 11.75 -5.18
N SER A 114 -5.78 12.17 -4.03
CA SER A 114 -5.19 11.83 -2.73
C SER A 114 -5.08 10.31 -2.53
N ARG A 115 -6.14 9.57 -2.87
CA ARG A 115 -6.14 8.11 -2.82
C ARG A 115 -5.13 7.48 -3.77
N ILE A 116 -5.01 8.02 -4.99
CA ILE A 116 -3.99 7.58 -5.95
C ILE A 116 -2.57 7.79 -5.39
N TYR A 117 -2.31 8.90 -4.67
CA TYR A 117 -1.02 9.10 -3.99
C TYR A 117 -0.77 8.07 -2.88
N GLU A 118 -1.77 7.71 -2.07
CA GLU A 118 -1.65 6.67 -1.05
C GLU A 118 -1.27 5.32 -1.68
N TYR A 119 -1.87 4.95 -2.81
CA TYR A 119 -1.50 3.72 -3.53
C TYR A 119 -0.11 3.79 -4.15
N ARG A 120 0.33 4.94 -4.61
CA ARG A 120 1.70 5.14 -5.07
C ARG A 120 2.71 4.91 -3.95
N GLU A 121 2.44 5.41 -2.76
CA GLU A 121 3.27 5.14 -1.56
C GLU A 121 3.27 3.65 -1.22
N PHE A 122 2.11 3.01 -1.21
CA PHE A 122 2.01 1.57 -1.00
C PHE A 122 2.88 0.76 -1.97
N LEU A 123 2.85 1.09 -3.27
CA LEU A 123 3.70 0.44 -4.26
C LEU A 123 5.19 0.69 -4.01
N THR A 124 5.56 1.92 -3.64
CA THR A 124 6.94 2.27 -3.30
C THR A 124 7.44 1.49 -2.09
N ASP A 125 6.60 1.31 -1.07
CA ASP A 125 6.93 0.59 0.15
C ASP A 125 7.07 -0.92 -0.06
N MET A 126 6.72 -1.45 -1.22
CA MET A 126 6.93 -2.87 -1.55
C MET A 126 8.40 -3.29 -1.50
N ASN A 127 9.35 -2.37 -1.65
CA ASN A 127 10.78 -2.66 -1.39
C ASN A 127 11.06 -3.15 0.03
N LEU A 128 10.15 -2.86 0.98
CA LEU A 128 10.25 -3.37 2.35
C LEU A 128 9.83 -4.84 2.46
N TYR A 129 9.06 -5.33 1.49
CA TYR A 129 8.46 -6.67 1.50
C TYR A 129 9.17 -7.64 0.55
N PHE A 130 9.72 -7.15 -0.56
CA PHE A 130 10.36 -7.94 -1.59
C PHE A 130 11.88 -7.74 -1.59
N ASN A 131 12.61 -8.79 -1.90
CA ASN A 131 14.07 -8.74 -1.99
C ASN A 131 14.48 -8.24 -3.38
N GLU A 132 15.26 -7.16 -3.45
CA GLU A 132 15.67 -6.52 -4.70
C GLU A 132 16.35 -7.46 -5.70
N LYS A 133 17.10 -8.46 -5.22
CA LYS A 133 17.84 -9.40 -6.08
C LYS A 133 17.01 -10.61 -6.50
N ALA A 134 16.21 -11.11 -5.58
CA ALA A 134 15.48 -12.35 -5.79
C ALA A 134 14.07 -12.15 -6.38
N ASP A 135 13.52 -10.94 -6.23
CA ASP A 135 12.18 -10.57 -6.64
C ASP A 135 12.18 -9.47 -7.71
N MET A 136 13.28 -9.35 -8.50
CA MET A 136 13.40 -8.37 -9.58
C MET A 136 12.22 -8.41 -10.56
N ASP A 137 11.72 -9.59 -10.87
CA ASP A 137 10.58 -9.82 -11.74
C ASP A 137 9.29 -9.22 -11.18
N ILE A 138 8.99 -9.42 -9.89
CA ILE A 138 7.85 -8.82 -9.20
C ILE A 138 8.01 -7.30 -9.10
N LEU A 139 9.20 -6.85 -8.73
CA LEU A 139 9.50 -5.42 -8.59
C LEU A 139 9.45 -4.69 -9.93
N ALA A 140 9.78 -5.33 -11.04
CA ALA A 140 9.61 -4.77 -12.37
C ALA A 140 8.13 -4.52 -12.70
N ILE A 141 7.24 -5.48 -12.40
CA ILE A 141 5.80 -5.30 -12.62
C ILE A 141 5.23 -4.23 -11.67
N ARG A 142 5.73 -4.14 -10.42
CA ARG A 142 5.41 -3.05 -9.52
C ARG A 142 5.82 -1.68 -10.10
N ASP A 143 6.96 -1.61 -10.77
CA ASP A 143 7.43 -0.38 -11.41
C ASP A 143 6.52 -0.01 -12.62
N ASP A 144 6.00 -0.99 -13.36
CA ASP A 144 4.97 -0.77 -14.39
C ASP A 144 3.71 -0.14 -13.78
N LEU A 145 3.22 -0.64 -12.63
CA LEU A 145 2.10 -0.04 -11.91
C LEU A 145 2.40 1.39 -11.44
N LEU A 146 3.63 1.68 -11.01
CA LEU A 146 4.05 3.04 -10.65
C LEU A 146 4.09 3.96 -11.87
N MET A 147 4.51 3.46 -13.04
CA MET A 147 4.47 4.22 -14.29
C MET A 147 3.03 4.57 -14.69
N ASP A 148 2.09 3.63 -14.62
CA ASP A 148 0.67 3.87 -14.88
C ASP A 148 0.10 4.99 -14.01
N ILE A 149 0.37 4.94 -12.71
CA ILE A 149 -0.09 5.96 -11.75
C ILE A 149 0.55 7.31 -12.05
N ASN A 150 1.85 7.36 -12.30
CA ASN A 150 2.55 8.61 -12.59
C ASN A 150 2.08 9.25 -13.91
N GLN A 151 1.87 8.44 -14.95
CA GLN A 151 1.31 8.89 -16.23
C GLN A 151 -0.11 9.44 -16.04
N PHE A 152 -0.95 8.73 -15.30
CA PHE A 152 -2.29 9.21 -14.96
C PHE A 152 -2.26 10.55 -14.23
N LEU A 153 -1.42 10.69 -13.20
CA LEU A 153 -1.28 11.94 -12.45
C LEU A 153 -0.82 13.09 -13.33
N TYR A 154 0.07 12.83 -14.30
CA TYR A 154 0.47 13.82 -15.30
C TYR A 154 -0.73 14.24 -16.17
N LEU A 155 -1.50 13.29 -16.71
CA LEU A 155 -2.68 13.60 -17.52
C LEU A 155 -3.72 14.43 -16.74
N MET A 156 -3.83 14.21 -15.43
CA MET A 156 -4.71 15.01 -14.57
C MET A 156 -4.25 16.45 -14.35
N THR A 157 -3.07 16.84 -14.80
CA THR A 157 -2.64 18.27 -14.79
C THR A 157 -3.29 19.10 -15.89
N PHE A 158 -3.76 18.47 -16.96
CA PHE A 158 -4.43 19.17 -18.09
C PHE A 158 -5.91 19.49 -17.83
N ASN A 159 -6.41 19.09 -16.69
CA ASN A 159 -7.80 19.30 -16.31
C ASN A 159 -7.97 20.72 -15.73
N LYS A 160 -8.17 21.72 -16.58
CA LYS A 160 -8.50 23.11 -16.26
C LYS A 160 -9.93 23.40 -16.69
#